data_abc090d37b1080a24b373f478d47a7ee
#
_entry.id   abc090d37b1080a24b373f478d47a7ee
#
_cell.length_a   1.000
_cell.length_b   1.000
_cell.length_c   1.000
_cell.angle_alpha   90.00
_cell.angle_beta   90.00
_cell.angle_gamma   90.00
#
_symmetry.space_group_name_H-M   'P 1'
#
loop_
_entity.id
_entity.type
_entity.pdbx_description
1 polymer ?
#
loop_
_entity_poly.entity_id
_entity_poly.type
_entity_poly.pdbx_seq_one_letter_code
_entity_poly.pdbx_strand_id
1 'polypeptide(L)'
;MHLKPNTPALQYSNTPSFGDPVLTTVFQSWTFDPWIITPLLLTGGIYLRGWSDLHRRIPRRFAVWRLIAFLTGLFTLFCTLASPLHSLAELLLQFHMIQHLLLMMVVPLLLLLGAPILPLLRGLPRPVLQGFGPLFASAMLQRLGHFLTHPIVCLVAFTVSNVAWHLPVLYELALRSEFWHEVQHVFFLSTGLLFWWPVVQPWPSRARWPRWTMIPYLLFADIQNTALSAFLIFSERVLYPTYAAVPRLWGISALDDQAAAGAIMWVPGSVIFLVPVAVLAIRLLDSPRTRSVRMKKINYEAVKIE
;
A
#
# COMPACT_ATOMS: atom_id res chain seq x y z
N MET A 1 58.48 22.30 -25.50
CA MET A 1 58.42 20.91 -25.00
C MET A 1 57.05 20.71 -24.34
N HIS A 2 56.06 20.24 -25.16
CA HIS A 2 54.67 20.09 -24.72
C HIS A 2 54.42 18.68 -24.15
N LEU A 3 54.14 18.56 -22.90
CA LEU A 3 53.63 17.32 -22.29
C LEU A 3 52.12 17.32 -22.36
N LYS A 4 51.54 16.40 -23.13
CA LYS A 4 50.11 16.07 -23.11
C LYS A 4 49.84 15.19 -21.90
N PRO A 5 48.78 15.45 -21.12
CA PRO A 5 48.29 14.48 -20.14
C PRO A 5 47.41 13.44 -20.87
N ASN A 6 47.92 12.22 -20.99
CA ASN A 6 47.11 11.05 -21.33
C ASN A 6 46.34 10.63 -20.08
N THR A 7 45.09 11.11 -19.97
CA THR A 7 44.12 10.50 -19.06
C THR A 7 43.29 9.53 -19.90
N PRO A 8 43.28 8.23 -19.61
CA PRO A 8 42.39 7.32 -20.32
C PRO A 8 40.96 7.68 -19.86
N ALA A 9 40.18 8.18 -20.83
CA ALA A 9 38.73 8.27 -20.66
C ALA A 9 38.21 6.84 -20.44
N LEU A 10 37.79 6.55 -19.23
CA LEU A 10 36.98 5.38 -18.94
C LEU A 10 35.70 5.52 -19.75
N GLN A 11 35.65 4.91 -20.93
CA GLN A 11 34.43 4.66 -21.67
C GLN A 11 33.60 3.67 -20.83
N TYR A 12 32.69 4.20 -20.01
CA TYR A 12 31.59 3.42 -19.48
C TYR A 12 30.70 3.05 -20.67
N SER A 13 30.74 1.79 -21.07
CA SER A 13 29.79 1.24 -22.03
C SER A 13 28.40 1.27 -21.35
N ASN A 14 27.49 2.05 -21.93
CA ASN A 14 26.14 2.32 -21.40
C ASN A 14 25.15 1.13 -21.49
N THR A 15 25.61 -0.09 -21.59
CA THR A 15 24.78 -1.29 -21.54
C THR A 15 25.20 -2.12 -20.32
N PRO A 16 24.36 -2.23 -19.26
CA PRO A 16 24.66 -3.12 -18.17
C PRO A 16 24.65 -4.54 -18.69
N SER A 17 25.82 -5.18 -18.70
CA SER A 17 25.88 -6.64 -18.86
C SER A 17 25.35 -7.28 -17.57
N PHE A 18 24.68 -8.43 -17.67
CA PHE A 18 24.24 -9.25 -16.52
C PHE A 18 25.37 -9.65 -15.54
N GLY A 19 26.60 -9.23 -15.81
CA GLY A 19 27.81 -9.44 -15.00
C GLY A 19 28.30 -8.19 -14.25
N ASP A 20 27.51 -7.11 -14.15
CA ASP A 20 27.89 -5.96 -13.34
C ASP A 20 27.91 -6.37 -11.85
N PRO A 21 29.09 -6.25 -11.17
CA PRO A 21 29.25 -6.69 -9.79
C PRO A 21 28.28 -5.99 -8.81
N VAL A 22 27.85 -4.76 -9.11
CA VAL A 22 26.86 -4.02 -8.31
C VAL A 22 25.50 -4.70 -8.40
N LEU A 23 25.06 -5.05 -9.60
CA LEU A 23 23.76 -5.72 -9.81
C LEU A 23 23.72 -7.11 -9.17
N THR A 24 24.79 -7.91 -9.33
CA THR A 24 24.89 -9.23 -8.70
C THR A 24 24.81 -9.12 -7.19
N THR A 25 25.48 -8.16 -6.56
CA THR A 25 25.43 -7.92 -5.12
C THR A 25 24.02 -7.50 -4.67
N VAL A 26 23.38 -6.60 -5.42
CA VAL A 26 22.00 -6.18 -5.12
C VAL A 26 21.00 -7.32 -5.22
N PHE A 27 21.06 -8.16 -6.27
CA PHE A 27 20.14 -9.31 -6.38
C PHE A 27 20.37 -10.41 -5.36
N GLN A 28 21.53 -10.46 -4.73
CA GLN A 28 21.85 -11.36 -3.62
C GLN A 28 21.53 -10.77 -2.23
N SER A 29 21.15 -9.50 -2.12
CA SER A 29 20.90 -8.78 -0.88
C SER A 29 19.53 -9.12 -0.24
N TRP A 30 19.23 -10.40 -0.06
CA TRP A 30 18.10 -10.82 0.74
C TRP A 30 18.42 -10.68 2.23
N THR A 31 17.60 -9.92 2.95
CA THR A 31 17.72 -9.76 4.39
C THR A 31 16.77 -10.72 5.11
N PHE A 32 17.34 -11.74 5.73
CA PHE A 32 16.56 -12.69 6.56
C PHE A 32 16.59 -12.26 8.03
N ASP A 33 16.25 -10.97 8.28
CA ASP A 33 16.20 -10.44 9.63
C ASP A 33 15.11 -11.15 10.45
N PRO A 34 15.46 -11.79 11.59
CA PRO A 34 14.49 -12.42 12.48
C PRO A 34 13.39 -11.47 12.97
N TRP A 35 13.69 -10.17 13.11
CA TRP A 35 12.71 -9.16 13.52
C TRP A 35 11.61 -8.92 12.49
N ILE A 36 11.89 -9.14 11.20
CA ILE A 36 10.91 -9.07 10.13
C ILE A 36 10.20 -10.41 9.95
N ILE A 37 10.98 -11.51 9.87
CA ILE A 37 10.45 -12.82 9.53
C ILE A 37 9.58 -13.40 10.65
N THR A 38 10.02 -13.30 11.91
CA THR A 38 9.31 -13.91 13.04
C THR A 38 7.88 -13.38 13.20
N PRO A 39 7.62 -12.04 13.20
CA PRO A 39 6.26 -11.51 13.27
C PRO A 39 5.40 -11.92 12.08
N LEU A 40 5.97 -12.00 10.86
CA LEU A 40 5.23 -12.40 9.66
C LEU A 40 4.80 -13.87 9.74
N LEU A 41 5.72 -14.77 10.11
CA LEU A 41 5.42 -16.20 10.28
C LEU A 41 4.41 -16.44 11.41
N LEU A 42 4.58 -15.76 12.55
CA LEU A 42 3.64 -15.87 13.67
C LEU A 42 2.25 -15.38 13.25
N THR A 43 2.17 -14.23 12.58
CA THR A 43 0.89 -13.69 12.10
C THR A 43 0.24 -14.62 11.09
N GLY A 44 1.00 -15.15 10.14
CA GLY A 44 0.53 -16.13 9.16
C GLY A 44 0.05 -17.43 9.80
N GLY A 45 0.80 -17.97 10.76
CA GLY A 45 0.43 -19.20 11.49
C GLY A 45 -0.81 -19.02 12.36
N ILE A 46 -0.90 -17.91 13.10
CA ILE A 46 -2.10 -17.57 13.89
C ILE A 46 -3.31 -17.40 12.98
N TYR A 47 -3.16 -16.66 11.87
CA TYR A 47 -4.23 -16.48 10.91
C TYR A 47 -4.70 -17.81 10.30
N LEU A 48 -3.76 -18.64 9.84
CA LEU A 48 -4.06 -19.95 9.22
C LEU A 48 -4.82 -20.87 10.18
N ARG A 49 -4.38 -20.93 11.45
CA ARG A 49 -5.05 -21.71 12.49
C ARG A 49 -6.50 -21.25 12.72
N GLY A 50 -6.71 -19.94 12.87
CA GLY A 50 -8.05 -19.39 13.09
C GLY A 50 -8.94 -19.45 11.85
N TRP A 51 -8.35 -19.22 10.67
CA TRP A 51 -9.07 -19.35 9.41
C TRP A 51 -9.55 -20.79 9.18
N SER A 52 -8.73 -21.80 9.45
CA SER A 52 -9.11 -23.21 9.28
C SER A 52 -10.31 -23.61 10.16
N ASP A 53 -10.37 -23.14 11.41
CA ASP A 53 -11.55 -23.34 12.29
C ASP A 53 -12.80 -22.63 11.74
N LEU A 54 -12.64 -21.39 11.30
CA LEU A 54 -13.75 -20.60 10.76
C LEU A 54 -14.24 -21.11 9.40
N HIS A 55 -13.34 -21.57 8.55
CA HIS A 55 -13.69 -22.14 7.26
C HIS A 55 -14.55 -23.40 7.41
N ARG A 56 -14.23 -24.27 8.37
CA ARG A 56 -15.04 -25.46 8.67
C ARG A 56 -16.45 -25.13 9.17
N ARG A 57 -16.59 -24.04 9.96
CA ARG A 57 -17.88 -23.62 10.54
C ARG A 57 -18.71 -22.75 9.61
N ILE A 58 -18.07 -21.83 8.86
CA ILE A 58 -18.73 -20.80 8.05
C ILE A 58 -18.00 -20.67 6.68
N PRO A 59 -18.00 -21.70 5.84
CA PRO A 59 -17.19 -21.73 4.60
C PRO A 59 -17.54 -20.62 3.62
N ARG A 60 -18.82 -20.23 3.54
CA ARG A 60 -19.26 -19.14 2.64
C ARG A 60 -18.66 -17.78 3.02
N ARG A 61 -18.37 -17.54 4.31
CA ARG A 61 -17.78 -16.26 4.78
C ARG A 61 -16.26 -16.29 4.80
N PHE A 62 -15.65 -17.42 5.10
CA PHE A 62 -14.21 -17.62 5.09
C PHE A 62 -13.78 -18.52 3.93
N ALA A 63 -14.16 -18.12 2.71
CA ALA A 63 -13.77 -18.80 1.48
C ALA A 63 -12.24 -18.77 1.29
N VAL A 64 -11.70 -19.72 0.52
CA VAL A 64 -10.26 -19.90 0.28
C VAL A 64 -9.59 -18.64 -0.29
N TRP A 65 -10.29 -17.87 -1.12
CA TRP A 65 -9.74 -16.64 -1.67
C TRP A 65 -9.31 -15.62 -0.59
N ARG A 66 -9.98 -15.61 0.59
CA ARG A 66 -9.59 -14.73 1.72
C ARG A 66 -8.27 -15.17 2.33
N LEU A 67 -8.04 -16.49 2.44
CA LEU A 67 -6.76 -17.05 2.86
C LEU A 67 -5.67 -16.64 1.89
N ILE A 68 -5.91 -16.87 0.59
CA ILE A 68 -4.96 -16.49 -0.46
C ILE A 68 -4.64 -15.00 -0.39
N ALA A 69 -5.66 -14.13 -0.31
CA ALA A 69 -5.46 -12.69 -0.22
C ALA A 69 -4.58 -12.30 0.99
N PHE A 70 -4.86 -12.86 2.18
CA PHE A 70 -4.10 -12.56 3.39
C PHE A 70 -2.65 -13.04 3.29
N LEU A 71 -2.42 -14.27 2.85
CA LEU A 71 -1.08 -14.84 2.70
C LEU A 71 -0.28 -14.12 1.60
N THR A 72 -0.93 -13.76 0.49
CA THR A 72 -0.30 -12.92 -0.54
C THR A 72 0.06 -11.54 0.02
N GLY A 73 -0.80 -10.94 0.86
CA GLY A 73 -0.48 -9.68 1.54
C GLY A 73 0.75 -9.79 2.45
N LEU A 74 0.86 -10.86 3.25
CA LEU A 74 2.06 -11.11 4.08
C LEU A 74 3.30 -11.40 3.22
N PHE A 75 3.16 -12.15 2.14
CA PHE A 75 4.27 -12.43 1.22
C PHE A 75 4.73 -11.15 0.50
N THR A 76 3.80 -10.30 0.05
CA THR A 76 4.14 -9.01 -0.53
C THR A 76 4.84 -8.11 0.50
N LEU A 77 4.39 -8.10 1.75
CA LEU A 77 5.05 -7.35 2.82
C LEU A 77 6.48 -7.86 3.06
N PHE A 78 6.67 -9.18 3.09
CA PHE A 78 8.00 -9.79 3.17
C PHE A 78 8.89 -9.37 2.00
N CYS A 79 8.40 -9.48 0.76
CA CYS A 79 9.15 -9.05 -0.42
C CYS A 79 9.49 -7.55 -0.38
N THR A 80 8.58 -6.72 0.12
CA THR A 80 8.79 -5.27 0.21
C THR A 80 9.89 -4.90 1.20
N LEU A 81 10.00 -5.64 2.32
CA LEU A 81 10.94 -5.31 3.40
C LEU A 81 12.26 -6.08 3.34
N ALA A 82 12.24 -7.30 2.80
CA ALA A 82 13.36 -8.24 2.92
C ALA A 82 13.99 -8.66 1.58
N SER A 83 13.43 -8.22 0.45
CA SER A 83 13.98 -8.59 -0.87
C SER A 83 14.97 -7.55 -1.40
N PRO A 84 15.69 -7.83 -2.49
CA PRO A 84 16.52 -6.87 -3.21
C PRO A 84 15.85 -5.56 -3.60
N LEU A 85 14.51 -5.49 -3.53
CA LEU A 85 13.75 -4.25 -3.71
C LEU A 85 14.19 -3.16 -2.72
N HIS A 86 14.48 -3.55 -1.47
CA HIS A 86 14.97 -2.64 -0.44
C HIS A 86 16.30 -2.02 -0.83
N SER A 87 17.28 -2.83 -1.24
CA SER A 87 18.60 -2.35 -1.67
C SER A 87 18.54 -1.52 -2.97
N LEU A 88 17.62 -1.84 -3.89
CA LEU A 88 17.37 -1.03 -5.07
C LEU A 88 16.72 0.32 -4.71
N ALA A 89 15.87 0.35 -3.69
CA ALA A 89 15.22 1.57 -3.21
C ALA A 89 16.22 2.57 -2.61
N GLU A 90 17.36 2.12 -2.07
CA GLU A 90 18.45 2.99 -1.62
C GLU A 90 19.22 3.63 -2.78
N LEU A 91 19.24 3.01 -3.95
CA LEU A 91 19.98 3.45 -5.12
C LEU A 91 19.14 4.25 -6.12
N LEU A 92 17.84 3.93 -6.23
CA LEU A 92 16.94 4.53 -7.21
C LEU A 92 15.59 4.89 -6.57
N LEU A 93 15.18 6.13 -6.73
CA LEU A 93 13.92 6.66 -6.21
C LEU A 93 12.70 5.92 -6.75
N GLN A 94 12.71 5.50 -8.00
CA GLN A 94 11.62 4.73 -8.60
C GLN A 94 11.34 3.41 -7.86
N PHE A 95 12.35 2.69 -7.38
CA PHE A 95 12.17 1.47 -6.58
C PHE A 95 11.69 1.79 -5.17
N HIS A 96 12.13 2.90 -4.59
CA HIS A 96 11.62 3.38 -3.31
C HIS A 96 10.11 3.72 -3.40
N MET A 97 9.68 4.35 -4.50
CA MET A 97 8.24 4.61 -4.72
C MET A 97 7.44 3.33 -4.95
N ILE A 98 7.99 2.30 -5.60
CA ILE A 98 7.37 0.97 -5.67
C ILE A 98 7.18 0.40 -4.26
N GLN A 99 8.20 0.47 -3.41
CA GLN A 99 8.13 0.00 -2.02
C GLN A 99 7.02 0.71 -1.23
N HIS A 100 6.95 2.04 -1.31
CA HIS A 100 5.89 2.82 -0.65
C HIS A 100 4.49 2.48 -1.17
N LEU A 101 4.32 2.35 -2.48
CA LEU A 101 3.05 1.97 -3.10
C LEU A 101 2.58 0.59 -2.64
N LEU A 102 3.50 -0.37 -2.52
CA LEU A 102 3.18 -1.69 -1.96
C LEU A 102 2.74 -1.58 -0.50
N LEU A 103 3.46 -0.83 0.34
CA LEU A 103 3.15 -0.67 1.78
C LEU A 103 1.84 0.07 2.03
N MET A 104 1.53 1.11 1.24
CA MET A 104 0.35 1.95 1.48
C MET A 104 -0.92 1.39 0.83
N MET A 105 -0.79 0.70 -0.30
CA MET A 105 -1.93 0.35 -1.13
C MET A 105 -2.14 -1.16 -1.25
N VAL A 106 -1.15 -1.90 -1.73
CA VAL A 106 -1.33 -3.31 -2.06
C VAL A 106 -1.41 -4.18 -0.83
N VAL A 107 -0.43 -4.07 0.07
CA VAL A 107 -0.36 -4.88 1.30
C VAL A 107 -1.58 -4.67 2.20
N PRO A 108 -1.97 -3.42 2.56
CA PRO A 108 -3.14 -3.18 3.40
C PRO A 108 -4.43 -3.72 2.79
N LEU A 109 -4.62 -3.50 1.48
CA LEU A 109 -5.80 -3.99 0.76
C LEU A 109 -5.90 -5.52 0.83
N LEU A 110 -4.83 -6.24 0.53
CA LEU A 110 -4.78 -7.70 0.55
C LEU A 110 -5.01 -8.26 1.95
N LEU A 111 -4.36 -7.67 2.97
CA LEU A 111 -4.55 -8.09 4.36
C LEU A 111 -6.01 -7.91 4.81
N LEU A 112 -6.64 -6.78 4.50
CA LEU A 112 -8.02 -6.49 4.88
C LEU A 112 -9.04 -7.35 4.11
N LEU A 113 -8.77 -7.66 2.85
CA LEU A 113 -9.59 -8.60 2.06
C LEU A 113 -9.62 -10.00 2.68
N GLY A 114 -8.57 -10.40 3.39
CA GLY A 114 -8.54 -11.61 4.20
C GLY A 114 -9.50 -11.61 5.40
N ALA A 115 -10.14 -10.48 5.74
CA ALA A 115 -10.96 -10.31 6.95
C ALA A 115 -10.24 -10.78 8.24
N PRO A 116 -9.07 -10.19 8.58
CA PRO A 116 -8.08 -10.76 9.51
C PRO A 116 -8.54 -10.83 10.96
N ILE A 117 -9.48 -9.97 11.40
CA ILE A 117 -9.82 -9.80 12.82
C ILE A 117 -10.20 -11.13 13.47
N LEU A 118 -11.18 -11.83 12.93
CA LEU A 118 -11.66 -13.07 13.54
C LEU A 118 -10.69 -14.24 13.41
N PRO A 119 -10.07 -14.48 12.25
CA PRO A 119 -9.03 -15.51 12.16
C PRO A 119 -7.89 -15.28 13.15
N LEU A 120 -7.39 -14.05 13.28
CA LEU A 120 -6.32 -13.74 14.24
C LEU A 120 -6.78 -13.98 15.68
N LEU A 121 -7.96 -13.49 16.06
CA LEU A 121 -8.51 -13.73 17.42
C LEU A 121 -8.73 -15.22 17.70
N ARG A 122 -9.27 -15.98 16.74
CA ARG A 122 -9.51 -17.42 16.89
C ARG A 122 -8.23 -18.26 16.87
N GLY A 123 -7.20 -17.79 16.19
CA GLY A 123 -5.90 -18.46 16.10
C GLY A 123 -5.05 -18.31 17.36
N LEU A 124 -5.28 -17.25 18.14
CA LEU A 124 -4.55 -17.03 19.39
C LEU A 124 -4.79 -18.13 20.41
N PRO A 125 -3.77 -18.53 21.19
CA PRO A 125 -3.91 -19.44 22.32
C PRO A 125 -4.91 -18.89 23.36
N ARG A 126 -5.72 -19.77 23.94
CA ARG A 126 -6.72 -19.37 24.95
C ARG A 126 -6.20 -18.50 26.10
N PRO A 127 -5.02 -18.79 26.71
CA PRO A 127 -4.47 -17.94 27.76
C PRO A 127 -4.23 -16.50 27.32
N VAL A 128 -3.71 -16.31 26.11
CA VAL A 128 -3.44 -14.99 25.53
C VAL A 128 -4.77 -14.24 25.31
N LEU A 129 -5.77 -14.92 24.73
CA LEU A 129 -7.08 -14.31 24.51
C LEU A 129 -7.79 -13.93 25.83
N GLN A 130 -7.66 -14.75 26.88
CA GLN A 130 -8.21 -14.45 28.19
C GLN A 130 -7.51 -13.27 28.87
N GLY A 131 -6.18 -13.16 28.75
CA GLY A 131 -5.41 -12.05 29.29
C GLY A 131 -5.74 -10.71 28.63
N PHE A 132 -5.85 -10.69 27.28
CA PHE A 132 -6.15 -9.47 26.53
C PHE A 132 -7.66 -9.22 26.32
N GLY A 133 -8.53 -10.21 26.60
CA GLY A 133 -9.97 -10.10 26.41
C GLY A 133 -10.59 -8.87 27.08
N PRO A 134 -10.33 -8.60 28.37
CA PRO A 134 -10.85 -7.42 29.08
C PRO A 134 -10.39 -6.10 28.45
N LEU A 135 -9.15 -6.05 27.91
CA LEU A 135 -8.63 -4.87 27.22
C LEU A 135 -9.42 -4.61 25.93
N PHE A 136 -9.64 -5.64 25.12
CA PHE A 136 -10.44 -5.51 23.88
C PHE A 136 -11.91 -5.20 24.14
N ALA A 137 -12.44 -5.61 25.28
CA ALA A 137 -13.79 -5.29 25.72
C ALA A 137 -13.93 -3.89 26.33
N SER A 138 -12.82 -3.20 26.62
CA SER A 138 -12.86 -1.89 27.26
C SER A 138 -13.54 -0.85 26.36
N ALA A 139 -14.43 -0.04 26.95
CA ALA A 139 -15.16 1.01 26.23
C ALA A 139 -14.21 2.06 25.63
N MET A 140 -13.07 2.30 26.27
CA MET A 140 -12.05 3.24 25.79
C MET A 140 -11.42 2.75 24.48
N LEU A 141 -10.99 1.47 24.41
CA LEU A 141 -10.39 0.90 23.21
C LEU A 141 -11.40 0.81 22.06
N GLN A 142 -12.66 0.48 22.38
CA GLN A 142 -13.73 0.48 21.39
C GLN A 142 -14.00 1.89 20.83
N ARG A 143 -14.05 2.92 21.69
CA ARG A 143 -14.20 4.32 21.27
C ARG A 143 -13.01 4.76 20.38
N LEU A 144 -11.78 4.42 20.79
CA LEU A 144 -10.57 4.71 19.99
C LEU A 144 -10.62 4.01 18.63
N GLY A 145 -10.95 2.71 18.60
CA GLY A 145 -11.12 1.97 17.36
C GLY A 145 -12.20 2.58 16.47
N HIS A 146 -13.28 3.04 17.07
CA HIS A 146 -14.36 3.74 16.37
C HIS A 146 -13.94 5.09 15.81
N PHE A 147 -13.13 5.83 16.51
CA PHE A 147 -12.57 7.10 16.06
C PHE A 147 -11.56 6.88 14.93
N LEU A 148 -10.60 5.98 15.12
CA LEU A 148 -9.56 5.68 14.14
C LEU A 148 -10.12 5.09 12.83
N THR A 149 -11.22 4.34 12.88
CA THR A 149 -11.86 3.77 11.68
C THR A 149 -12.95 4.67 11.08
N HIS A 150 -13.06 5.92 11.55
CA HIS A 150 -13.98 6.90 10.95
C HIS A 150 -13.41 7.35 9.58
N PRO A 151 -14.21 7.33 8.49
CA PRO A 151 -13.68 7.60 7.14
C PRO A 151 -12.92 8.90 7.00
N ILE A 152 -13.39 9.99 7.61
CA ILE A 152 -12.68 11.29 7.57
C ILE A 152 -11.32 11.18 8.28
N VAL A 153 -11.24 10.54 9.44
CA VAL A 153 -9.99 10.35 10.18
C VAL A 153 -9.02 9.49 9.37
N CYS A 154 -9.51 8.42 8.75
CA CYS A 154 -8.71 7.56 7.87
C CYS A 154 -8.16 8.34 6.68
N LEU A 155 -8.99 9.15 6.02
CA LEU A 155 -8.58 9.96 4.87
C LEU A 155 -7.54 11.01 5.26
N VAL A 156 -7.78 11.74 6.36
CA VAL A 156 -6.85 12.76 6.86
C VAL A 156 -5.52 12.13 7.27
N ALA A 157 -5.54 11.04 8.02
CA ALA A 157 -4.32 10.34 8.44
C ALA A 157 -3.50 9.86 7.25
N PHE A 158 -4.16 9.26 6.23
CA PHE A 158 -3.52 8.82 5.00
C PHE A 158 -2.92 10.01 4.22
N THR A 159 -3.71 11.06 3.98
CA THR A 159 -3.28 12.25 3.24
C THR A 159 -2.11 12.95 3.92
N VAL A 160 -2.22 13.18 5.23
CA VAL A 160 -1.16 13.83 6.02
C VAL A 160 0.11 12.99 6.01
N SER A 161 0.01 11.68 6.23
CA SER A 161 1.17 10.78 6.18
C SER A 161 1.81 10.80 4.79
N ASN A 162 1.01 10.66 3.73
CA ASN A 162 1.52 10.64 2.37
C ASN A 162 2.23 11.96 2.02
N VAL A 163 1.59 13.11 2.25
CA VAL A 163 2.18 14.41 1.94
C VAL A 163 3.41 14.69 2.81
N ALA A 164 3.32 14.48 4.13
CA ALA A 164 4.42 14.79 5.05
C ALA A 164 5.70 14.03 4.70
N TRP A 165 5.59 12.71 4.47
CA TRP A 165 6.74 11.88 4.14
C TRP A 165 7.32 12.11 2.73
N HIS A 166 6.61 12.81 1.84
CA HIS A 166 7.14 13.25 0.55
C HIS A 166 7.73 14.67 0.57
N LEU A 167 7.60 15.40 1.68
CA LEU A 167 8.31 16.68 1.83
C LEU A 167 9.83 16.41 1.85
N PRO A 168 10.64 17.16 1.08
CA PRO A 168 12.08 16.91 0.96
C PRO A 168 12.82 16.79 2.30
N VAL A 169 12.42 17.59 3.30
CA VAL A 169 13.03 17.57 4.63
C VAL A 169 12.83 16.24 5.37
N LEU A 170 11.59 15.72 5.39
CA LEU A 170 11.28 14.44 6.07
C LEU A 170 11.75 13.24 5.25
N TYR A 171 11.68 13.35 3.93
CA TYR A 171 12.17 12.31 3.03
C TYR A 171 13.68 12.12 3.17
N GLU A 172 14.46 13.20 3.14
CA GLU A 172 15.92 13.17 3.35
C GLU A 172 16.28 12.69 4.76
N LEU A 173 15.48 13.01 5.78
CA LEU A 173 15.66 12.46 7.13
C LEU A 173 15.53 10.93 7.13
N ALA A 174 14.53 10.39 6.44
CA ALA A 174 14.34 8.95 6.31
C ALA A 174 15.48 8.28 5.51
N LEU A 175 15.94 8.92 4.42
CA LEU A 175 17.06 8.38 3.63
C LEU A 175 18.40 8.35 4.39
N ARG A 176 18.59 9.25 5.36
CA ARG A 176 19.84 9.36 6.14
C ARG A 176 19.83 8.55 7.43
N SER A 177 18.69 8.02 7.85
CA SER A 177 18.54 7.33 9.14
C SER A 177 17.65 6.11 9.00
N GLU A 178 18.21 4.92 9.20
CA GLU A 178 17.51 3.66 9.20
C GLU A 178 16.27 3.68 10.13
N PHE A 179 16.41 4.23 11.33
CA PHE A 179 15.30 4.38 12.26
C PHE A 179 14.14 5.20 11.67
N TRP A 180 14.42 6.35 11.05
CA TRP A 180 13.37 7.17 10.45
C TRP A 180 12.77 6.53 9.19
N HIS A 181 13.56 5.76 8.45
CA HIS A 181 13.07 4.97 7.33
C HIS A 181 12.10 3.86 7.78
N GLU A 182 12.41 3.15 8.86
CA GLU A 182 11.49 2.19 9.45
C GLU A 182 10.20 2.86 9.99
N VAL A 183 10.34 4.00 10.65
CA VAL A 183 9.21 4.82 11.11
C VAL A 183 8.31 5.21 9.92
N GLN A 184 8.89 5.65 8.81
CA GLN A 184 8.16 5.96 7.59
C GLN A 184 7.37 4.74 7.07
N HIS A 185 7.99 3.56 7.01
CA HIS A 185 7.33 2.33 6.60
C HIS A 185 6.15 1.94 7.52
N VAL A 186 6.34 2.08 8.83
CA VAL A 186 5.26 1.84 9.82
C VAL A 186 4.11 2.82 9.62
N PHE A 187 4.40 4.11 9.38
CA PHE A 187 3.36 5.11 9.08
C PHE A 187 2.61 4.76 7.80
N PHE A 188 3.30 4.42 6.72
CA PHE A 188 2.67 4.06 5.46
C PHE A 188 1.79 2.82 5.57
N LEU A 189 2.27 1.75 6.17
CA LEU A 189 1.48 0.54 6.38
C LEU A 189 0.27 0.81 7.28
N SER A 190 0.46 1.51 8.39
CA SER A 190 -0.61 1.78 9.37
C SER A 190 -1.70 2.69 8.79
N THR A 191 -1.30 3.79 8.15
CA THR A 191 -2.26 4.71 7.51
C THR A 191 -2.91 4.09 6.29
N GLY A 192 -2.22 3.23 5.55
CA GLY A 192 -2.78 2.41 4.48
C GLY A 192 -3.85 1.45 4.99
N LEU A 193 -3.61 0.72 6.10
CA LEU A 193 -4.61 -0.14 6.74
C LEU A 193 -5.84 0.66 7.19
N LEU A 194 -5.64 1.83 7.80
CA LEU A 194 -6.74 2.73 8.18
C LEU A 194 -7.51 3.22 6.97
N PHE A 195 -6.81 3.64 5.90
CA PHE A 195 -7.42 4.16 4.67
C PHE A 195 -8.30 3.11 3.97
N TRP A 196 -7.81 1.88 3.83
CA TRP A 196 -8.56 0.81 3.16
C TRP A 196 -9.66 0.20 4.03
N TRP A 197 -9.65 0.44 5.36
CA TRP A 197 -10.64 -0.10 6.27
C TRP A 197 -12.10 0.26 5.92
N PRO A 198 -12.49 1.54 5.73
CA PRO A 198 -13.85 1.91 5.36
C PRO A 198 -14.25 1.45 3.97
N VAL A 199 -13.30 1.25 3.06
CA VAL A 199 -13.55 0.78 1.69
C VAL A 199 -13.84 -0.72 1.69
N VAL A 200 -12.97 -1.53 2.29
CA VAL A 200 -13.06 -3.00 2.33
C VAL A 200 -14.11 -3.46 3.33
N GLN A 201 -14.20 -2.80 4.50
CA GLN A 201 -15.07 -3.16 5.62
C GLN A 201 -14.93 -4.64 6.00
N PRO A 202 -13.75 -5.06 6.49
CA PRO A 202 -13.50 -6.45 6.79
C PRO A 202 -14.48 -6.96 7.86
N TRP A 203 -15.12 -8.10 7.58
CA TRP A 203 -16.06 -8.69 8.53
C TRP A 203 -15.35 -9.00 9.88
N PRO A 204 -15.97 -8.70 11.06
CA PRO A 204 -17.38 -8.38 11.31
C PRO A 204 -17.71 -6.88 11.35
N SER A 205 -16.84 -5.99 10.87
CA SER A 205 -17.12 -4.55 10.87
C SER A 205 -18.37 -4.22 10.05
N ARG A 206 -19.13 -3.21 10.50
CA ARG A 206 -20.33 -2.74 9.80
C ARG A 206 -20.05 -1.39 9.17
N ALA A 207 -20.61 -1.19 7.96
CA ALA A 207 -20.58 0.10 7.29
C ALA A 207 -21.31 1.14 8.14
N ARG A 208 -20.65 2.23 8.48
CA ARG A 208 -21.26 3.37 9.18
C ARG A 208 -21.81 4.40 8.22
N TRP A 209 -21.20 4.48 7.04
CA TRP A 209 -21.50 5.44 6.00
C TRP A 209 -22.08 4.73 4.78
N PRO A 210 -22.98 5.38 4.01
CA PRO A 210 -23.48 4.84 2.76
C PRO A 210 -22.32 4.52 1.81
N ARG A 211 -22.38 3.40 1.10
CA ARG A 211 -21.29 2.94 0.24
C ARG A 211 -20.91 3.92 -0.87
N TRP A 212 -21.87 4.74 -1.33
CA TRP A 212 -21.60 5.75 -2.36
C TRP A 212 -20.59 6.82 -1.90
N THR A 213 -20.49 7.08 -0.59
CA THR A 213 -19.52 8.06 -0.04
C THR A 213 -18.07 7.61 -0.20
N MET A 214 -17.84 6.32 -0.46
CA MET A 214 -16.50 5.82 -0.75
C MET A 214 -16.01 6.22 -2.14
N ILE A 215 -16.89 6.63 -3.05
CA ILE A 215 -16.49 7.15 -4.37
C ILE A 215 -15.73 8.49 -4.21
N PRO A 216 -16.34 9.56 -3.65
CA PRO A 216 -15.59 10.80 -3.45
C PRO A 216 -14.40 10.64 -2.50
N TYR A 217 -14.44 9.71 -1.54
CA TYR A 217 -13.32 9.37 -0.66
C TYR A 217 -12.10 8.89 -1.45
N LEU A 218 -12.27 7.93 -2.36
CA LEU A 218 -11.21 7.38 -3.20
C LEU A 218 -10.75 8.39 -4.25
N LEU A 219 -11.68 9.14 -4.87
CA LEU A 219 -11.33 10.17 -5.84
C LEU A 219 -10.50 11.31 -5.23
N PHE A 220 -10.81 11.71 -3.99
CA PHE A 220 -9.99 12.71 -3.28
C PHE A 220 -8.57 12.21 -3.05
N ALA A 221 -8.41 10.94 -2.63
CA ALA A 221 -7.10 10.33 -2.45
C ALA A 221 -6.32 10.23 -3.78
N ASP A 222 -7.00 9.90 -4.88
CA ASP A 222 -6.40 9.85 -6.21
C ASP A 222 -5.95 11.24 -6.70
N ILE A 223 -6.78 12.27 -6.52
CA ILE A 223 -6.43 13.66 -6.85
C ILE A 223 -5.19 14.11 -6.06
N GLN A 224 -5.15 13.84 -4.77
CA GLN A 224 -4.00 14.17 -3.93
C GLN A 224 -2.73 13.41 -4.35
N ASN A 225 -2.85 12.12 -4.67
CA ASN A 225 -1.76 11.31 -5.17
C ASN A 225 -1.26 11.83 -6.54
N THR A 226 -2.18 12.17 -7.44
CA THR A 226 -1.87 12.76 -8.76
C THR A 226 -1.14 14.10 -8.62
N ALA A 227 -1.59 14.97 -7.71
CA ALA A 227 -0.92 16.25 -7.48
C ALA A 227 0.52 16.08 -6.99
N LEU A 228 0.73 15.13 -6.06
CA LEU A 228 2.06 14.82 -5.54
C LEU A 228 2.96 14.19 -6.62
N SER A 229 2.41 13.28 -7.42
CA SER A 229 3.11 12.66 -8.56
C SER A 229 3.51 13.69 -9.60
N ALA A 230 2.58 14.59 -9.95
CA ALA A 230 2.85 15.69 -10.88
C ALA A 230 3.97 16.61 -10.36
N PHE A 231 3.99 16.89 -9.05
CA PHE A 231 5.07 17.66 -8.44
C PHE A 231 6.44 17.00 -8.63
N LEU A 232 6.53 15.66 -8.49
CA LEU A 232 7.78 14.92 -8.74
C LEU A 232 8.17 14.93 -10.23
N ILE A 233 7.21 14.71 -11.13
CA ILE A 233 7.46 14.60 -12.58
C ILE A 233 7.91 15.93 -13.18
N PHE A 234 7.19 17.01 -12.84
CA PHE A 234 7.41 18.31 -13.46
C PHE A 234 8.42 19.20 -12.73
N SER A 235 9.05 18.70 -11.66
CA SER A 235 10.13 19.41 -10.99
C SER A 235 11.39 19.38 -11.87
N GLU A 236 11.88 20.55 -12.23
CA GLU A 236 13.14 20.72 -12.96
C GLU A 236 14.39 20.56 -12.07
N ARG A 237 14.18 20.29 -10.78
CA ARG A 237 15.23 20.12 -9.77
C ARG A 237 15.14 18.76 -9.13
N VAL A 238 16.27 18.20 -8.79
CA VAL A 238 16.33 16.98 -7.95
C VAL A 238 15.86 17.36 -6.54
N LEU A 239 14.71 16.85 -6.16
CA LEU A 239 14.05 17.16 -4.87
C LEU A 239 14.73 16.45 -3.69
N TYR A 240 15.35 15.31 -3.96
CA TYR A 240 16.02 14.47 -2.95
C TYR A 240 17.51 14.33 -3.28
N PRO A 241 18.37 15.22 -2.74
CA PRO A 241 19.79 15.28 -3.04
C PRO A 241 20.55 13.98 -2.76
N THR A 242 20.11 13.16 -1.81
CA THR A 242 20.71 11.85 -1.53
C THR A 242 20.78 11.00 -2.80
N TYR A 243 19.72 10.97 -3.61
CA TYR A 243 19.74 10.22 -4.89
C TYR A 243 20.64 10.86 -5.95
N ALA A 244 21.04 12.12 -5.84
CA ALA A 244 22.04 12.71 -6.71
C ALA A 244 23.47 12.25 -6.38
N ALA A 245 23.73 11.79 -5.16
CA ALA A 245 25.03 11.42 -4.65
C ALA A 245 25.35 9.92 -4.80
N VAL A 246 24.33 9.04 -5.02
CA VAL A 246 24.54 7.59 -5.15
C VAL A 246 25.01 7.19 -6.56
N PRO A 247 25.68 6.01 -6.71
CA PRO A 247 26.08 5.49 -8.00
C PRO A 247 24.90 5.35 -8.97
N ARG A 248 25.11 5.73 -10.24
CA ARG A 248 24.09 5.66 -11.26
C ARG A 248 23.96 4.27 -11.85
N LEU A 249 22.89 3.57 -11.53
CA LEU A 249 22.56 2.32 -12.19
C LEU A 249 21.98 2.62 -13.58
N TRP A 250 22.36 1.84 -14.56
CA TRP A 250 21.86 1.93 -15.94
C TRP A 250 22.02 3.30 -16.62
N GLY A 251 22.89 4.16 -16.13
CA GLY A 251 23.11 5.50 -16.68
C GLY A 251 21.91 6.46 -16.54
N ILE A 252 20.89 6.11 -15.73
CA ILE A 252 19.71 6.94 -15.52
C ILE A 252 20.11 8.18 -14.69
N SER A 253 19.75 9.38 -15.15
CA SER A 253 20.00 10.60 -14.39
C SER A 253 19.09 10.66 -13.13
N ALA A 254 19.48 11.47 -12.12
CA ALA A 254 18.64 11.63 -10.92
C ALA A 254 17.29 12.26 -11.23
N LEU A 255 17.23 13.09 -12.26
CA LEU A 255 15.99 13.75 -12.68
C LEU A 255 15.08 12.78 -13.44
N ASP A 256 15.64 11.93 -14.31
CA ASP A 256 14.85 10.90 -15.00
C ASP A 256 14.33 9.85 -14.03
N ASP A 257 15.13 9.43 -13.03
CA ASP A 257 14.71 8.55 -11.97
C ASP A 257 13.57 9.16 -11.13
N GLN A 258 13.67 10.46 -10.80
CA GLN A 258 12.61 11.18 -10.11
C GLN A 258 11.32 11.26 -10.94
N ALA A 259 11.42 11.54 -12.24
CA ALA A 259 10.27 11.56 -13.13
C ALA A 259 9.63 10.17 -13.26
N ALA A 260 10.44 9.11 -13.37
CA ALA A 260 9.97 7.72 -13.38
C ALA A 260 9.28 7.35 -12.05
N ALA A 261 9.84 7.76 -10.92
CA ALA A 261 9.26 7.58 -9.59
C ALA A 261 7.88 8.24 -9.48
N GLY A 262 7.73 9.48 -9.96
CA GLY A 262 6.45 10.16 -10.02
C GLY A 262 5.45 9.45 -10.95
N ALA A 263 5.89 8.96 -12.11
CA ALA A 263 5.04 8.20 -13.02
C ALA A 263 4.54 6.87 -12.42
N ILE A 264 5.39 6.18 -11.64
CA ILE A 264 5.03 4.97 -10.89
C ILE A 264 3.99 5.28 -9.81
N MET A 265 4.12 6.39 -9.10
CA MET A 265 3.10 6.82 -8.15
C MET A 265 1.78 7.15 -8.86
N TRP A 266 1.83 7.82 -9.99
CA TRP A 266 0.66 8.27 -10.73
C TRP A 266 -0.11 7.11 -11.33
N VAL A 267 0.48 6.41 -12.30
CA VAL A 267 -0.26 5.46 -13.14
C VAL A 267 -0.73 4.23 -12.33
N PRO A 268 0.13 3.45 -11.66
CA PRO A 268 -0.32 2.35 -10.81
C PRO A 268 -1.18 2.81 -9.63
N GLY A 269 -0.84 3.95 -9.01
CA GLY A 269 -1.61 4.51 -7.90
C GLY A 269 -3.04 4.84 -8.30
N SER A 270 -3.25 5.55 -9.43
CA SER A 270 -4.58 5.86 -9.93
C SER A 270 -5.37 4.60 -10.30
N VAL A 271 -4.75 3.59 -10.88
CA VAL A 271 -5.43 2.31 -11.17
C VAL A 271 -5.95 1.68 -9.89
N ILE A 272 -5.14 1.66 -8.82
CA ILE A 272 -5.53 1.07 -7.52
C ILE A 272 -6.70 1.82 -6.88
N PHE A 273 -6.81 3.15 -7.04
CA PHE A 273 -7.95 3.93 -6.55
C PHE A 273 -9.18 3.81 -7.45
N LEU A 274 -9.02 3.90 -8.76
CA LEU A 274 -10.13 3.97 -9.71
C LEU A 274 -10.82 2.62 -9.93
N VAL A 275 -10.11 1.49 -9.82
CA VAL A 275 -10.75 0.15 -9.92
C VAL A 275 -11.83 -0.04 -8.84
N PRO A 276 -11.59 0.19 -7.54
CA PRO A 276 -12.64 0.16 -6.54
C PRO A 276 -13.77 1.18 -6.78
N VAL A 277 -13.46 2.38 -7.27
CA VAL A 277 -14.48 3.38 -7.66
C VAL A 277 -15.40 2.81 -8.72
N ALA A 278 -14.86 2.23 -9.79
CA ALA A 278 -15.64 1.63 -10.87
C ALA A 278 -16.49 0.46 -10.35
N VAL A 279 -15.92 -0.43 -9.53
CA VAL A 279 -16.66 -1.56 -8.92
C VAL A 279 -17.81 -1.05 -8.03
N LEU A 280 -17.58 -0.03 -7.23
CA LEU A 280 -18.61 0.56 -6.37
C LEU A 280 -19.72 1.21 -7.21
N ALA A 281 -19.38 1.97 -8.24
CA ALA A 281 -20.32 2.62 -9.14
C ALA A 281 -21.22 1.59 -9.84
N ILE A 282 -20.64 0.51 -10.41
CA ILE A 282 -21.39 -0.57 -11.05
C ILE A 282 -22.36 -1.21 -10.05
N ARG A 283 -21.91 -1.55 -8.84
CA ARG A 283 -22.76 -2.16 -7.80
C ARG A 283 -23.92 -1.26 -7.36
N LEU A 284 -23.70 0.05 -7.34
CA LEU A 284 -24.75 1.03 -7.00
C LEU A 284 -25.79 1.13 -8.11
N LEU A 285 -25.37 1.10 -9.38
CA LEU A 285 -26.27 1.11 -10.55
C LEU A 285 -27.10 -0.17 -10.66
N ASP A 286 -26.52 -1.32 -10.31
CA ASP A 286 -27.22 -2.62 -10.35
C ASP A 286 -28.08 -2.90 -9.10
N SER A 287 -28.18 -1.95 -8.17
CA SER A 287 -28.95 -2.19 -6.94
C SER A 287 -30.44 -2.40 -7.26
N PRO A 288 -31.15 -3.31 -6.55
CA PRO A 288 -32.57 -3.58 -6.79
C PRO A 288 -33.46 -2.33 -6.72
N ARG A 289 -33.07 -1.35 -5.91
CA ARG A 289 -33.77 -0.07 -5.75
C ARG A 289 -33.68 0.77 -7.03
N THR A 290 -32.54 0.79 -7.69
CA THR A 290 -32.34 1.50 -8.97
C THR A 290 -33.07 0.78 -10.10
N ARG A 291 -33.08 -0.56 -10.11
CA ARG A 291 -33.86 -1.37 -11.06
C ARG A 291 -35.38 -1.09 -10.95
N SER A 292 -35.91 -1.04 -9.73
CA SER A 292 -37.34 -0.79 -9.52
C SER A 292 -37.80 0.62 -9.97
N VAL A 293 -36.95 1.64 -9.74
CA VAL A 293 -37.22 3.01 -10.20
C VAL A 293 -37.14 3.10 -11.72
N ARG A 294 -36.16 2.44 -12.35
CA ARG A 294 -36.01 2.40 -13.81
C ARG A 294 -37.18 1.69 -14.48
N MET A 295 -37.63 0.56 -13.93
CA MET A 295 -38.79 -0.16 -14.44
C MET A 295 -40.09 0.65 -14.29
N LYS A 296 -40.28 1.36 -13.16
CA LYS A 296 -41.45 2.25 -13.00
C LYS A 296 -41.44 3.41 -14.00
N LYS A 297 -40.29 3.99 -14.31
CA LYS A 297 -40.15 5.06 -15.29
C LYS A 297 -40.44 4.57 -16.71
N ILE A 298 -39.93 3.40 -17.09
CA ILE A 298 -40.21 2.77 -18.40
C ILE A 298 -41.71 2.48 -18.56
N ASN A 299 -42.33 1.89 -17.54
CA ASN A 299 -43.80 1.63 -17.58
C ASN A 299 -44.62 2.92 -17.63
N TYR A 300 -44.19 3.98 -16.94
CA TYR A 300 -44.89 5.28 -17.00
C TYR A 300 -44.78 5.94 -18.39
N GLU A 301 -43.64 5.84 -19.03
CA GLU A 301 -43.43 6.36 -20.39
C GLU A 301 -44.16 5.52 -21.44
N ALA A 302 -44.25 4.21 -21.29
CA ALA A 302 -45.01 3.32 -22.18
C ALA A 302 -46.52 3.63 -22.14
N VAL A 303 -47.07 3.86 -20.93
CA VAL A 303 -48.51 4.24 -20.76
C VAL A 303 -48.84 5.63 -21.32
N LYS A 304 -47.87 6.51 -21.50
CA LYS A 304 -48.07 7.84 -22.08
C LYS A 304 -48.11 7.84 -23.62
N ILE A 305 -47.72 6.76 -24.26
CA ILE A 305 -47.63 6.61 -25.72
C ILE A 305 -48.88 5.90 -26.28
N GLU A 306 -49.67 5.23 -25.42
CA GLU A 306 -51.00 4.71 -25.71
C GLU A 306 -52.07 5.78 -25.42
#